data_eea58cd6036e1241d596afa01f139de3
#
_entry.id   eea58cd6036e1241d596afa01f139de3
#
_cell.length_a   1.000
_cell.length_b   1.000
_cell.length_c   1.000
_cell.angle_alpha   90.00
_cell.angle_beta   90.00
_cell.angle_gamma   90.00
#
_symmetry.space_group_name_H-M   'P 1'
#
loop_
_entity.id
_entity.type
_entity.pdbx_description
1 polymer ?
#
loop_
_entity_poly.entity_id
_entity_poly.type
_entity_poly.pdbx_seq_one_letter_code
_entity_poly.pdbx_strand_id
1 'polypeptide(L)'
;MHPSSPLPFVKMHGLGNDFVVLDARAHSLPLDLAAVKLLGDRRRGVGFDQMITIERSDKADAFMRIHNADGGEVESCGNAARCVATLLMRENGKDTVSIDTVGGWLNAKAGASGLITVDMGEPHFDWRSIPLAREMNTMSMAYSHGGYDKPGAVNVGNPHVVFFVPHAEAVPLGEIGPQIEHDPLFPQRINVEFA
;
A
#
# COMPACT_ATOMS: atom_id res chain seq x y z
N MET A 1 24.50 15.38 -10.10
CA MET A 1 25.46 15.37 -8.98
C MET A 1 25.21 14.10 -8.19
N HIS A 2 26.18 13.20 -8.11
CA HIS A 2 26.07 12.06 -7.19
C HIS A 2 26.11 12.62 -5.77
N PRO A 3 25.19 12.24 -4.87
CA PRO A 3 25.30 12.63 -3.48
C PRO A 3 26.63 12.07 -2.95
N SER A 4 27.44 12.95 -2.39
CA SER A 4 28.77 12.59 -1.86
C SER A 4 28.73 11.76 -0.58
N SER A 5 27.54 11.44 -0.08
CA SER A 5 27.33 10.67 1.16
C SER A 5 26.35 9.51 0.92
N PRO A 6 26.58 8.35 1.55
CA PRO A 6 25.64 7.24 1.50
C PRO A 6 24.26 7.68 2.04
N LEU A 7 23.21 7.24 1.37
CA LEU A 7 21.83 7.46 1.83
C LEU A 7 21.45 6.32 2.80
N PRO A 8 21.24 6.62 4.09
CA PRO A 8 20.83 5.60 5.05
C PRO A 8 19.39 5.16 4.79
N PHE A 9 19.12 3.89 4.97
CA PHE A 9 17.78 3.33 4.88
C PHE A 9 17.54 2.25 5.94
N VAL A 10 16.28 1.96 6.20
CA VAL A 10 15.89 0.82 7.04
C VAL A 10 15.17 -0.21 6.17
N LYS A 11 15.59 -1.47 6.25
CA LYS A 11 14.88 -2.58 5.62
C LYS A 11 13.88 -3.15 6.60
N MET A 12 12.59 -3.20 6.23
CA MET A 12 11.49 -3.68 7.06
C MET A 12 10.56 -4.58 6.26
N HIS A 13 9.66 -5.26 6.94
CA HIS A 13 8.55 -5.97 6.31
C HIS A 13 7.31 -6.01 7.22
N GLY A 14 6.13 -6.11 6.61
CA GLY A 14 4.87 -6.41 7.27
C GLY A 14 4.22 -7.62 6.62
N LEU A 15 4.16 -8.75 7.32
CA LEU A 15 3.57 -10.00 6.81
C LEU A 15 4.20 -10.48 5.47
N GLY A 16 5.51 -10.28 5.30
CA GLY A 16 6.23 -10.67 4.09
C GLY A 16 6.34 -9.58 3.03
N ASN A 17 5.44 -8.61 2.99
CA ASN A 17 5.55 -7.43 2.12
C ASN A 17 6.72 -6.56 2.60
N ASP A 18 7.77 -6.45 1.80
CA ASP A 18 9.04 -5.90 2.23
C ASP A 18 9.31 -4.48 1.70
N PHE A 19 9.90 -3.66 2.56
CA PHE A 19 10.07 -2.23 2.35
C PHE A 19 11.52 -1.79 2.49
N VAL A 20 11.91 -0.81 1.67
CA VAL A 20 12.99 0.12 1.95
C VAL A 20 12.37 1.41 2.47
N VAL A 21 12.74 1.82 3.69
CA VAL A 21 12.25 3.04 4.32
C VAL A 21 13.36 4.08 4.36
N LEU A 22 13.11 5.24 3.78
CA LEU A 22 14.00 6.38 3.71
C LEU A 22 13.43 7.54 4.54
N ASP A 23 14.27 8.20 5.31
CA ASP A 23 13.89 9.40 6.04
C ASP A 23 14.29 10.66 5.26
N ALA A 24 13.30 11.35 4.71
CA ALA A 24 13.45 12.59 3.95
C ALA A 24 13.00 13.83 4.75
N ARG A 25 12.75 13.71 6.05
CA ARG A 25 12.28 14.83 6.88
C ARG A 25 13.30 15.94 7.02
N ALA A 26 14.59 15.62 7.02
CA ALA A 26 15.66 16.61 7.11
C ALA A 26 15.98 17.25 5.74
N HIS A 27 15.97 16.46 4.67
CA HIS A 27 16.33 16.88 3.32
C HIS A 27 15.48 16.14 2.31
N SER A 28 14.94 16.87 1.32
CA SER A 28 14.26 16.24 0.18
C SER A 28 15.21 15.31 -0.56
N LEU A 29 14.74 14.12 -0.88
CA LEU A 29 15.49 13.13 -1.66
C LEU A 29 15.05 13.22 -3.12
N PRO A 30 15.97 13.57 -4.05
CA PRO A 30 15.66 13.63 -5.47
C PRO A 30 15.63 12.21 -6.07
N LEU A 31 14.59 11.45 -5.71
CA LEU A 31 14.37 10.10 -6.22
C LEU A 31 13.45 10.19 -7.44
N ASP A 32 14.03 10.04 -8.62
CA ASP A 32 13.26 9.89 -9.85
C ASP A 32 12.83 8.44 -10.07
N LEU A 33 11.96 8.24 -11.03
CA LEU A 33 11.43 6.91 -11.41
C LEU A 33 12.55 5.89 -11.70
N ALA A 34 13.63 6.33 -12.32
CA ALA A 34 14.74 5.45 -12.67
C ALA A 34 15.51 4.99 -11.41
N ALA A 35 15.71 5.90 -10.46
CA ALA A 35 16.33 5.59 -9.18
C ALA A 35 15.46 4.60 -8.36
N VAL A 36 14.13 4.81 -8.31
CA VAL A 36 13.22 3.89 -7.61
C VAL A 36 13.29 2.48 -8.22
N LYS A 37 13.22 2.38 -9.55
CA LYS A 37 13.33 1.10 -10.26
C LYS A 37 14.66 0.40 -10.03
N LEU A 38 15.77 1.15 -10.05
CA LEU A 38 17.10 0.61 -9.80
C LEU A 38 17.23 0.09 -8.36
N LEU A 39 16.76 0.86 -7.38
CA LEU A 39 16.78 0.47 -5.97
C LEU A 39 15.87 -0.74 -5.72
N GLY A 40 14.73 -0.85 -6.42
CA GLY A 40 13.78 -1.95 -6.33
C GLY A 40 14.25 -3.26 -6.97
N ASP A 41 15.22 -3.20 -7.87
CA ASP A 41 15.78 -4.40 -8.52
C ASP A 41 16.47 -5.31 -7.48
N ARG A 42 15.90 -6.51 -7.27
CA ARG A 42 16.39 -7.46 -6.25
C ARG A 42 17.78 -8.06 -6.54
N ARG A 43 18.32 -7.83 -7.74
CA ARG A 43 19.64 -8.33 -8.15
C ARG A 43 20.70 -7.23 -8.21
N ARG A 44 20.31 -6.01 -8.52
CA ARG A 44 21.23 -4.88 -8.75
C ARG A 44 21.07 -3.75 -7.73
N GLY A 45 19.91 -3.68 -7.08
CA GLY A 45 19.57 -2.69 -6.06
C GLY A 45 19.47 -3.32 -4.67
N VAL A 46 18.70 -2.68 -3.81
CA VAL A 46 18.36 -3.20 -2.47
C VAL A 46 17.29 -4.29 -2.56
N GLY A 47 16.38 -4.15 -3.53
CA GLY A 47 15.22 -5.01 -3.70
C GLY A 47 14.14 -4.73 -2.66
N PHE A 48 12.90 -4.57 -3.08
CA PHE A 48 11.73 -4.36 -2.23
C PHE A 48 10.45 -4.56 -3.04
N ASP A 49 9.33 -4.75 -2.34
CA ASP A 49 8.01 -4.61 -2.93
C ASP A 49 7.64 -3.14 -3.05
N GLN A 50 7.92 -2.36 -1.98
CA GLN A 50 7.65 -0.92 -1.97
C GLN A 50 8.78 -0.14 -1.30
N MET A 51 9.00 1.08 -1.79
CA MET A 51 9.85 2.08 -1.18
C MET A 51 8.98 3.10 -0.45
N ILE A 52 9.32 3.33 0.81
CA ILE A 52 8.64 4.26 1.69
C ILE A 52 9.56 5.45 1.95
N THR A 53 9.04 6.65 1.71
CA THR A 53 9.73 7.89 2.07
C THR A 53 8.95 8.58 3.19
N ILE A 54 9.59 8.77 4.34
CA ILE A 54 9.04 9.54 5.47
C ILE A 54 9.40 11.00 5.22
N GLU A 55 8.39 11.83 5.02
CA GLU A 55 8.50 13.27 4.74
C GLU A 55 7.91 14.08 5.90
N ARG A 56 8.16 15.39 5.93
CA ARG A 56 7.51 16.30 6.88
C ARG A 56 6.03 16.42 6.57
N SER A 57 5.22 16.51 7.61
CA SER A 57 3.80 16.88 7.53
C SER A 57 3.51 18.04 8.46
N ASP A 58 2.67 18.96 8.02
CA ASP A 58 2.14 20.03 8.87
C ASP A 58 0.87 19.60 9.62
N LYS A 59 0.36 18.39 9.33
CA LYS A 59 -0.92 17.89 9.83
C LYS A 59 -0.77 16.65 10.71
N ALA A 60 0.32 15.91 10.59
CA ALA A 60 0.57 14.63 11.25
C ALA A 60 2.00 14.54 11.79
N ASP A 61 2.35 13.49 12.53
CA ASP A 61 3.71 13.25 12.98
C ASP A 61 4.68 13.05 11.79
N ALA A 62 4.19 12.53 10.66
CA ALA A 62 4.92 12.47 9.40
C ALA A 62 3.96 12.30 8.19
N PHE A 63 4.46 12.58 6.98
CA PHE A 63 3.84 12.15 5.73
C PHE A 63 4.58 10.90 5.21
N MET A 64 3.83 9.89 4.81
CA MET A 64 4.34 8.64 4.25
C MET A 64 4.03 8.57 2.76
N ARG A 65 5.07 8.66 1.93
CA ARG A 65 4.97 8.46 0.48
C ARG A 65 5.38 7.04 0.13
N ILE A 66 4.63 6.42 -0.76
CA ILE A 66 4.79 5.02 -1.12
C ILE A 66 5.00 4.88 -2.62
N HIS A 67 6.05 4.18 -3.03
CA HIS A 67 6.26 3.81 -4.42
C HIS A 67 6.43 2.28 -4.55
N ASN A 68 5.77 1.69 -5.52
CA ASN A 68 6.06 0.31 -5.92
C ASN A 68 7.44 0.19 -6.58
N ALA A 69 7.96 -1.02 -6.69
CA ALA A 69 9.26 -1.27 -7.33
C ALA A 69 9.30 -0.86 -8.82
N ASP A 70 8.16 -0.74 -9.48
CA ASP A 70 8.02 -0.19 -10.83
C ASP A 70 8.02 1.35 -10.88
N GLY A 71 8.05 2.00 -9.72
CA GLY A 71 8.05 3.44 -9.51
C GLY A 71 6.67 4.10 -9.49
N GLY A 72 5.60 3.34 -9.64
CA GLY A 72 4.23 3.86 -9.47
C GLY A 72 3.96 4.29 -8.02
N GLU A 73 3.35 5.46 -7.83
CA GLU A 73 2.94 5.92 -6.49
C GLU A 73 1.68 5.17 -6.04
N VAL A 74 1.61 4.82 -4.75
CA VAL A 74 0.50 4.12 -4.10
C VAL A 74 -0.09 5.02 -3.03
N GLU A 75 -1.41 5.10 -2.98
CA GLU A 75 -2.13 6.01 -2.09
C GLU A 75 -1.99 5.63 -0.61
N SER A 76 -2.08 4.33 -0.29
CA SER A 76 -2.03 3.84 1.10
C SER A 76 -1.55 2.39 1.15
N CYS A 77 -0.91 2.01 2.28
CA CYS A 77 -0.49 0.64 2.58
C CYS A 77 -0.45 0.42 4.09
N GLY A 78 -1.37 -0.39 4.61
CA GLY A 78 -1.45 -0.70 6.05
C GLY A 78 -0.21 -1.42 6.59
N ASN A 79 0.44 -2.28 5.78
CA ASN A 79 1.71 -2.94 6.15
C ASN A 79 2.83 -1.93 6.33
N ALA A 80 2.97 -0.98 5.39
CA ALA A 80 3.95 0.09 5.45
C ALA A 80 3.66 1.03 6.64
N ALA A 81 2.39 1.37 6.87
CA ALA A 81 1.98 2.22 7.99
C ALA A 81 2.40 1.64 9.35
N ARG A 82 2.30 0.31 9.56
CA ARG A 82 2.80 -0.33 10.79
C ARG A 82 4.31 -0.20 10.94
N CYS A 83 5.05 -0.32 9.85
CA CYS A 83 6.51 -0.16 9.86
C CYS A 83 6.91 1.29 10.18
N VAL A 84 6.32 2.27 9.52
CA VAL A 84 6.57 3.70 9.76
C VAL A 84 6.17 4.09 11.19
N ALA A 85 4.99 3.66 11.64
CA ALA A 85 4.54 3.89 13.01
C ALA A 85 5.54 3.35 14.05
N THR A 86 6.08 2.15 13.82
CA THR A 86 7.10 1.57 14.71
C THR A 86 8.34 2.46 14.80
N LEU A 87 8.80 3.02 13.68
CA LEU A 87 9.96 3.92 13.66
C LEU A 87 9.67 5.22 14.39
N LEU A 88 8.54 5.85 14.09
CA LEU A 88 8.12 7.12 14.72
C LEU A 88 7.90 6.97 16.23
N MET A 89 7.25 5.89 16.68
CA MET A 89 7.02 5.61 18.10
C MET A 89 8.33 5.39 18.86
N ARG A 90 9.29 4.67 18.26
CA ARG A 90 10.63 4.48 18.85
C ARG A 90 11.41 5.78 18.95
N GLU A 91 11.28 6.67 17.97
CA GLU A 91 11.98 7.95 17.95
C GLU A 91 11.42 8.92 18.99
N ASN A 92 10.10 9.06 19.07
CA ASN A 92 9.44 10.07 19.89
C ASN A 92 9.00 9.57 21.28
N GLY A 93 9.12 8.26 21.55
CA GLY A 93 8.74 7.65 22.84
C GLY A 93 7.23 7.61 23.10
N LYS A 94 6.40 7.75 22.05
CA LYS A 94 4.94 7.72 22.16
C LYS A 94 4.39 6.35 21.80
N ASP A 95 3.21 6.02 22.33
CA ASP A 95 2.45 4.81 21.98
C ASP A 95 1.43 5.03 20.86
N THR A 96 1.30 6.26 20.38
CA THR A 96 0.40 6.63 19.29
C THR A 96 1.09 7.61 18.36
N VAL A 97 0.86 7.45 17.07
CA VAL A 97 1.33 8.37 16.01
C VAL A 97 0.30 8.52 14.94
N SER A 98 0.28 9.70 14.30
CA SER A 98 -0.51 10.01 13.13
C SER A 98 0.38 10.03 11.89
N ILE A 99 -0.11 9.49 10.79
CA ILE A 99 0.60 9.42 9.51
C ILE A 99 -0.32 9.97 8.42
N ASP A 100 0.13 10.99 7.71
CA ASP A 100 -0.55 11.50 6.53
C ASP A 100 -0.07 10.74 5.29
N THR A 101 -0.96 10.46 4.34
CA THR A 101 -0.66 9.76 3.08
C THR A 101 -1.46 10.37 1.94
N VAL A 102 -1.16 10.01 0.70
CA VAL A 102 -1.99 10.40 -0.45
C VAL A 102 -3.43 9.89 -0.31
N GLY A 103 -3.61 8.69 0.26
CA GLY A 103 -4.93 8.08 0.52
C GLY A 103 -5.65 8.58 1.77
N GLY A 104 -5.03 9.51 2.51
CA GLY A 104 -5.63 10.12 3.69
C GLY A 104 -4.85 9.89 4.98
N TRP A 105 -5.49 10.21 6.08
CA TRP A 105 -4.89 10.20 7.40
C TRP A 105 -5.07 8.85 8.09
N LEU A 106 -3.98 8.34 8.64
CA LEU A 106 -3.93 7.08 9.39
C LEU A 106 -3.52 7.35 10.85
N ASN A 107 -4.18 6.68 11.79
CA ASN A 107 -3.77 6.68 13.19
C ASN A 107 -3.23 5.30 13.56
N ALA A 108 -2.04 5.26 14.14
CA ALA A 108 -1.43 4.04 14.61
C ALA A 108 -1.26 4.05 16.12
N LYS A 109 -1.48 2.89 16.75
CA LYS A 109 -1.36 2.69 18.20
C LYS A 109 -0.57 1.43 18.48
N ALA A 110 0.37 1.52 19.43
CA ALA A 110 1.05 0.36 19.98
C ALA A 110 0.06 -0.49 20.78
N GLY A 111 0.01 -1.76 20.46
CA GLY A 111 -0.76 -2.76 21.17
C GLY A 111 0.09 -3.62 22.08
N ALA A 112 -0.53 -4.60 22.74
CA ALA A 112 0.17 -5.59 23.53
C ALA A 112 1.15 -6.39 22.65
N SER A 113 2.26 -6.84 23.24
CA SER A 113 3.26 -7.71 22.58
C SER A 113 3.97 -7.08 21.36
N GLY A 114 4.01 -5.74 21.27
CA GLY A 114 4.71 -5.03 20.20
C GLY A 114 3.97 -5.00 18.86
N LEU A 115 2.70 -5.40 18.83
CA LEU A 115 1.84 -5.25 17.66
C LEU A 115 1.45 -3.80 17.47
N ILE A 116 1.30 -3.38 16.21
CA ILE A 116 0.80 -2.06 15.87
C ILE A 116 -0.59 -2.21 15.21
N THR A 117 -1.55 -1.53 15.79
CA THR A 117 -2.88 -1.35 15.20
C THR A 117 -2.88 -0.07 14.39
N VAL A 118 -3.37 -0.12 13.15
CA VAL A 118 -3.56 1.06 12.29
C VAL A 118 -5.05 1.19 12.00
N ASP A 119 -5.58 2.38 12.27
CA ASP A 119 -6.91 2.78 11.83
C ASP A 119 -6.79 3.28 10.39
N MET A 120 -7.39 2.54 9.48
CA MET A 120 -7.39 2.83 8.03
C MET A 120 -8.56 3.73 7.61
N GLY A 121 -9.38 4.19 8.54
CA GLY A 121 -10.60 4.96 8.27
C GLY A 121 -11.81 4.09 7.92
N GLU A 122 -12.87 4.73 7.47
CA GLU A 122 -14.10 4.04 7.09
C GLU A 122 -13.98 3.42 5.69
N PRO A 123 -14.44 2.17 5.50
CA PRO A 123 -14.48 1.56 4.18
C PRO A 123 -15.58 2.22 3.32
N HIS A 124 -15.27 2.46 2.06
CA HIS A 124 -16.19 3.04 1.09
C HIS A 124 -16.72 1.97 0.14
N PHE A 125 -18.04 1.87 0.02
CA PHE A 125 -18.72 0.88 -0.83
C PHE A 125 -19.43 1.53 -2.03
N ASP A 126 -19.43 2.85 -2.15
CA ASP A 126 -19.97 3.51 -3.35
C ASP A 126 -19.08 3.18 -4.55
N TRP A 127 -19.70 2.81 -5.67
CA TRP A 127 -18.97 2.40 -6.87
C TRP A 127 -18.05 3.51 -7.44
N ARG A 128 -18.38 4.78 -7.19
CA ARG A 128 -17.53 5.92 -7.60
C ARG A 128 -16.27 6.02 -6.74
N SER A 129 -16.38 5.65 -5.47
CA SER A 129 -15.23 5.62 -4.56
C SER A 129 -14.29 4.44 -4.82
N ILE A 130 -14.81 3.34 -5.42
CA ILE A 130 -14.00 2.18 -5.86
C ILE A 130 -13.45 2.39 -7.28
N PRO A 131 -13.61 3.50 -7.90
CA PRO A 131 -13.70 3.99 -9.25
C PRO A 131 -14.03 2.91 -10.32
N LEU A 132 -15.20 2.27 -10.15
CA LEU A 132 -15.72 1.37 -11.18
C LEU A 132 -16.16 2.15 -12.44
N ALA A 133 -16.05 1.54 -13.60
CA ALA A 133 -16.45 2.15 -14.89
C ALA A 133 -17.94 2.45 -14.97
N ARG A 134 -18.79 1.82 -14.14
CA ARG A 134 -20.25 1.97 -14.14
C ARG A 134 -20.85 1.64 -12.77
N GLU A 135 -22.04 2.16 -12.56
CA GLU A 135 -22.84 1.83 -11.37
C GLU A 135 -23.18 0.35 -11.27
N MET A 136 -22.93 -0.22 -10.09
CA MET A 136 -23.35 -1.57 -9.74
C MET A 136 -23.38 -1.78 -8.23
N ASN A 137 -24.02 -2.86 -7.81
CA ASN A 137 -23.99 -3.29 -6.41
C ASN A 137 -22.59 -3.83 -6.06
N THR A 138 -21.86 -3.12 -5.23
CA THR A 138 -20.49 -3.46 -4.84
C THR A 138 -20.40 -4.53 -3.76
N MET A 139 -21.49 -4.83 -3.06
CA MET A 139 -21.56 -5.94 -2.08
C MET A 139 -21.71 -7.32 -2.75
N SER A 140 -22.18 -7.34 -4.01
CA SER A 140 -22.32 -8.55 -4.81
C SER A 140 -22.41 -8.12 -6.27
N MET A 141 -21.25 -7.97 -6.88
CA MET A 141 -21.14 -7.42 -8.23
C MET A 141 -21.69 -8.39 -9.28
N ALA A 142 -22.42 -7.86 -10.26
CA ALA A 142 -22.78 -8.59 -11.48
C ALA A 142 -21.54 -8.70 -12.40
N TYR A 143 -20.50 -9.37 -11.90
CA TYR A 143 -19.21 -9.58 -12.54
C TYR A 143 -18.75 -11.02 -12.34
N SER A 144 -18.12 -11.57 -13.37
CA SER A 144 -17.53 -12.91 -13.32
C SER A 144 -16.27 -12.96 -14.18
N HIS A 145 -15.26 -13.71 -13.72
CA HIS A 145 -14.04 -13.95 -14.47
C HIS A 145 -13.45 -15.33 -14.11
N GLY A 146 -13.02 -16.09 -15.13
CA GLY A 146 -12.33 -17.37 -14.91
C GLY A 146 -13.14 -18.42 -14.15
N GLY A 147 -14.47 -18.34 -14.14
CA GLY A 147 -15.36 -19.27 -13.37
C GLY A 147 -15.67 -18.78 -11.96
N TYR A 148 -15.13 -17.65 -11.53
CA TYR A 148 -15.44 -16.99 -10.25
C TYR A 148 -16.46 -15.87 -10.49
N ASP A 149 -17.44 -15.75 -9.60
CA ASP A 149 -18.56 -14.83 -9.80
C ASP A 149 -18.91 -14.04 -8.52
N LYS A 150 -19.68 -12.98 -8.72
CA LYS A 150 -20.28 -12.16 -7.65
C LYS A 150 -19.34 -11.69 -6.55
N PRO A 151 -18.15 -11.13 -6.88
CA PRO A 151 -17.27 -10.59 -5.87
C PRO A 151 -17.90 -9.41 -5.13
N GLY A 152 -17.38 -9.11 -3.95
CA GLY A 152 -17.53 -7.83 -3.30
C GLY A 152 -16.43 -6.86 -3.72
N ALA A 153 -16.71 -5.55 -3.68
CA ALA A 153 -15.68 -4.53 -3.86
C ALA A 153 -15.77 -3.45 -2.79
N VAL A 154 -14.63 -2.92 -2.39
CA VAL A 154 -14.48 -1.93 -1.32
C VAL A 154 -13.25 -1.06 -1.55
N ASN A 155 -13.29 0.19 -1.09
CA ASN A 155 -12.11 1.04 -0.99
C ASN A 155 -11.81 1.30 0.50
N VAL A 156 -10.60 0.95 0.94
CA VAL A 156 -10.07 1.15 2.30
C VAL A 156 -8.84 2.06 2.30
N GLY A 157 -8.80 3.02 1.37
CA GLY A 157 -7.65 3.86 1.04
C GLY A 157 -6.97 3.44 -0.27
N ASN A 158 -7.33 2.26 -0.78
CA ASN A 158 -7.09 1.78 -2.14
C ASN A 158 -8.23 0.80 -2.52
N PRO A 159 -8.53 0.61 -3.81
CA PRO A 159 -9.65 -0.21 -4.25
C PRO A 159 -9.30 -1.71 -4.24
N HIS A 160 -10.27 -2.52 -3.80
CA HIS A 160 -10.18 -3.97 -3.70
C HIS A 160 -11.40 -4.63 -4.32
N VAL A 161 -11.21 -5.78 -4.98
CA VAL A 161 -12.25 -6.72 -5.40
C VAL A 161 -11.96 -8.10 -4.80
N VAL A 162 -12.91 -8.64 -4.04
CA VAL A 162 -12.74 -9.87 -3.26
C VAL A 162 -13.72 -10.93 -3.75
N PHE A 163 -13.19 -12.04 -4.23
CA PHE A 163 -13.96 -13.24 -4.57
C PHE A 163 -13.96 -14.19 -3.39
N PHE A 164 -15.14 -14.55 -2.92
CA PHE A 164 -15.29 -15.54 -1.84
C PHE A 164 -15.38 -16.94 -2.44
N VAL A 165 -14.40 -17.78 -2.10
CA VAL A 165 -14.26 -19.13 -2.67
C VAL A 165 -14.06 -20.18 -1.59
N PRO A 166 -14.41 -21.45 -1.84
CA PRO A 166 -14.20 -22.52 -0.86
C PRO A 166 -12.72 -22.80 -0.54
N HIS A 167 -11.81 -22.57 -1.50
CA HIS A 167 -10.38 -22.90 -1.39
C HIS A 167 -9.55 -21.82 -2.10
N ALA A 168 -9.19 -20.78 -1.38
CA ALA A 168 -8.44 -19.64 -1.94
C ALA A 168 -7.05 -20.06 -2.45
N GLU A 169 -6.40 -21.03 -1.78
CA GLU A 169 -5.07 -21.53 -2.16
C GLU A 169 -5.07 -22.31 -3.48
N ALA A 170 -6.23 -22.78 -3.95
CA ALA A 170 -6.37 -23.48 -5.22
C ALA A 170 -6.52 -22.54 -6.43
N VAL A 171 -6.68 -21.24 -6.18
CA VAL A 171 -6.89 -20.24 -7.24
C VAL A 171 -5.57 -19.92 -7.92
N PRO A 172 -5.49 -20.00 -9.27
CA PRO A 172 -4.28 -19.61 -10.01
C PRO A 172 -4.19 -18.07 -10.11
N LEU A 173 -4.05 -17.39 -8.95
CA LEU A 173 -4.10 -15.94 -8.83
C LEU A 173 -3.08 -15.23 -9.74
N GLY A 174 -1.88 -15.81 -9.91
CA GLY A 174 -0.86 -15.26 -10.79
C GLY A 174 -1.25 -15.19 -12.27
N GLU A 175 -2.23 -16.01 -12.69
CA GLU A 175 -2.73 -16.05 -14.08
C GLU A 175 -3.96 -15.16 -14.25
N ILE A 176 -4.93 -15.27 -13.35
CA ILE A 176 -6.22 -14.57 -13.48
C ILE A 176 -6.23 -13.19 -12.83
N GLY A 177 -5.44 -12.98 -11.79
CA GLY A 177 -5.36 -11.69 -11.08
C GLY A 177 -5.04 -10.52 -12.02
N PRO A 178 -3.96 -10.60 -12.84
CA PRO A 178 -3.64 -9.54 -13.80
C PRO A 178 -4.73 -9.30 -14.85
N GLN A 179 -5.51 -10.31 -15.22
CA GLN A 179 -6.61 -10.17 -16.16
C GLN A 179 -7.78 -9.39 -15.54
N ILE A 180 -8.08 -9.66 -14.26
CA ILE A 180 -9.11 -8.93 -13.51
C ILE A 180 -8.65 -7.51 -13.23
N GLU A 181 -7.42 -7.33 -12.73
CA GLU A 181 -6.84 -6.02 -12.44
C GLU A 181 -6.92 -5.06 -13.64
N HIS A 182 -6.72 -5.60 -14.85
CA HIS A 182 -6.71 -4.83 -16.09
C HIS A 182 -8.07 -4.83 -16.84
N ASP A 183 -9.13 -5.40 -16.24
CA ASP A 183 -10.45 -5.40 -16.85
C ASP A 183 -10.96 -3.95 -17.02
N PRO A 184 -11.60 -3.61 -18.16
CA PRO A 184 -12.19 -2.29 -18.38
C PRO A 184 -13.20 -1.84 -17.33
N LEU A 185 -13.72 -2.74 -16.51
CA LEU A 185 -14.56 -2.39 -15.35
C LEU A 185 -13.78 -1.61 -14.29
N PHE A 186 -12.46 -1.81 -14.21
CA PHE A 186 -11.54 -1.18 -13.24
C PHE A 186 -10.57 -0.22 -13.94
N PRO A 187 -11.02 0.94 -14.41
CA PRO A 187 -10.21 1.85 -15.26
C PRO A 187 -8.97 2.41 -14.54
N GLN A 188 -8.96 2.42 -13.21
CA GLN A 188 -7.82 2.84 -12.38
C GLN A 188 -7.08 1.66 -11.73
N ARG A 189 -7.32 0.44 -12.21
CA ARG A 189 -6.86 -0.82 -11.61
C ARG A 189 -7.59 -1.12 -10.30
N ILE A 190 -7.35 -2.31 -9.78
CA ILE A 190 -7.92 -2.77 -8.52
C ILE A 190 -7.04 -3.87 -7.93
N ASN A 191 -6.93 -3.94 -6.61
CA ASN A 191 -6.36 -5.10 -5.94
C ASN A 191 -7.33 -6.27 -6.04
N VAL A 192 -6.82 -7.46 -6.33
CA VAL A 192 -7.63 -8.67 -6.56
C VAL A 192 -7.31 -9.69 -5.49
N GLU A 193 -8.33 -10.09 -4.73
CA GLU A 193 -8.21 -11.07 -3.66
C GLU A 193 -9.19 -12.21 -3.84
N PHE A 194 -8.79 -13.36 -3.29
CA PHE A 194 -9.62 -14.54 -3.11
C PHE A 194 -9.59 -14.95 -1.63
N ALA A 195 -10.74 -15.11 -1.02
CA ALA A 195 -10.90 -15.41 0.40
C ALA A 195 -11.87 -16.58 0.64
#